data_c2c1ad768ead55e6dbbe5a9bb855cd0b
#
_entry.id   c2c1ad768ead55e6dbbe5a9bb855cd0b
#
_cell.length_a   1.000
_cell.length_b   1.000
_cell.length_c   1.000
_cell.angle_alpha   90.00
_cell.angle_beta   90.00
_cell.angle_gamma   90.00
#
_symmetry.space_group_name_H-M   'P 1'
#
loop_
_entity.id
_entity.type
_entity.pdbx_description
1 polymer ?
#
loop_
_entity_poly.entity_id
_entity_poly.type
_entity_poly.pdbx_seq_one_letter_code
_entity_poly.pdbx_strand_id
1 'polypeptide(L)'
;MATAAFKRYFHQDATGFLWCEGIRVQSLQEDLSRRLPRPSCSPFYLYSLAQVRDNVSRYKEAIKTLPNPHILGYSLKANGNLEILKTLRGMGGGAVTVSGNEIRLALTAGFNPNSIVYNGNGKQDWELELAVRVNCLINVDSDFDLRHVRRAADTVRQRARVLIRINPDIDPKVHPYNSTGLASSKFGLECSQLPGLLQQVHRWPEQLQLVGLHCHLGSTITDVSLFRDVVSVVSAEMESVRSQGFPDLQYLNMGGGLGIDYLRQEDSNNPSPADLVSSIRDALTDKNICLILEPGRSIIGDAAILVTKVIGVKGNGEKRFVVTDGSMTEVIRPSLYSAYHHIQLTEPSQAEDPTERVYDVVGPVCECGDFLGKDRTIPTPHEGCGLAVFDVGAYCSSMASNYNMRIRPAEVLVDGATWRSIRRPETLDDMTRCYTGLPPDSFTTHD
;
A
#
# COMPACT_ATOMS: atom_id res chain seq x y z
N MET A 1 -5.57 -9.83 -31.55
CA MET A 1 -4.65 -9.61 -30.42
C MET A 1 -5.27 -8.52 -29.58
N ALA A 2 -5.78 -8.83 -28.39
CA ALA A 2 -6.26 -7.79 -27.50
C ALA A 2 -5.00 -7.08 -26.96
N THR A 3 -4.76 -5.85 -27.42
CA THR A 3 -3.75 -4.97 -26.84
C THR A 3 -4.19 -4.68 -25.41
N ALA A 4 -3.44 -5.22 -24.42
CA ALA A 4 -3.69 -4.87 -23.02
C ALA A 4 -3.72 -3.34 -22.90
N ALA A 5 -4.80 -2.78 -22.35
CA ALA A 5 -4.93 -1.33 -22.18
C ALA A 5 -3.81 -0.85 -21.25
N PHE A 6 -2.83 -0.14 -21.84
CA PHE A 6 -1.71 0.40 -21.09
C PHE A 6 -2.20 1.56 -20.23
N LYS A 7 -1.81 1.54 -18.96
CA LYS A 7 -2.02 2.68 -18.08
C LYS A 7 -1.20 3.86 -18.60
N ARG A 8 -1.74 5.06 -18.51
CA ARG A 8 -1.27 6.30 -19.15
C ARG A 8 0.25 6.55 -19.08
N TYR A 9 0.91 6.12 -17.99
CA TYR A 9 2.32 6.41 -17.74
C TYR A 9 3.26 5.20 -17.91
N PHE A 10 2.70 3.99 -18.04
CA PHE A 10 3.40 2.80 -18.54
C PHE A 10 2.76 2.41 -19.85
N HIS A 11 3.46 2.56 -20.95
CA HIS A 11 2.93 2.31 -22.28
C HIS A 11 3.94 1.62 -23.18
N GLN A 12 3.46 0.98 -24.24
CA GLN A 12 4.32 0.50 -25.31
C GLN A 12 4.30 1.50 -26.47
N ASP A 13 5.45 1.71 -27.09
CA ASP A 13 5.52 2.44 -28.35
C ASP A 13 5.09 1.58 -29.54
N ALA A 14 5.06 2.15 -30.74
CA ALA A 14 4.66 1.45 -31.97
C ALA A 14 5.57 0.26 -32.31
N THR A 15 6.76 0.20 -31.75
CA THR A 15 7.72 -0.91 -31.91
C THR A 15 7.62 -1.92 -30.77
N GLY A 16 6.74 -1.70 -29.80
CA GLY A 16 6.42 -2.59 -28.70
C GLY A 16 7.32 -2.45 -27.47
N PHE A 17 8.26 -1.48 -27.45
CA PHE A 17 9.09 -1.24 -26.28
C PHE A 17 8.27 -0.64 -25.15
N LEU A 18 8.52 -1.13 -23.92
CA LEU A 18 7.90 -0.60 -22.71
C LEU A 18 8.59 0.70 -22.28
N TRP A 19 7.77 1.71 -22.01
CA TRP A 19 8.17 3.01 -21.49
C TRP A 19 7.54 3.25 -20.11
N CYS A 20 8.27 3.97 -19.28
CA CYS A 20 7.76 4.61 -18.09
C CYS A 20 7.89 6.12 -18.27
N GLU A 21 6.77 6.82 -18.41
CA GLU A 21 6.74 8.23 -18.78
C GLU A 21 7.56 8.50 -20.07
N GLY A 22 8.62 9.28 -19.98
CA GLY A 22 9.51 9.58 -21.11
C GLY A 22 10.77 8.73 -21.17
N ILE A 23 10.85 7.61 -20.43
CA ILE A 23 12.04 6.75 -20.34
C ILE A 23 11.71 5.33 -20.80
N ARG A 24 12.50 4.82 -21.73
CA ARG A 24 12.44 3.43 -22.17
C ARG A 24 12.99 2.52 -21.08
N VAL A 25 12.19 1.54 -20.64
CA VAL A 25 12.54 0.67 -19.50
C VAL A 25 13.84 -0.11 -19.73
N GLN A 26 14.03 -0.63 -20.94
CA GLN A 26 15.27 -1.34 -21.30
C GLN A 26 16.51 -0.44 -21.17
N SER A 27 16.46 0.81 -21.69
CA SER A 27 17.58 1.75 -21.58
C SER A 27 17.93 2.07 -20.13
N LEU A 28 16.91 2.16 -19.28
CA LEU A 28 17.11 2.33 -17.83
C LEU A 28 17.77 1.08 -17.21
N GLN A 29 17.34 -0.12 -17.58
CA GLN A 29 17.93 -1.37 -17.10
C GLN A 29 19.42 -1.48 -17.50
N GLU A 30 19.77 -1.08 -18.72
CA GLU A 30 21.14 -1.02 -19.19
C GLU A 30 21.97 0.02 -18.43
N ASP A 31 21.40 1.21 -18.15
CA ASP A 31 22.07 2.28 -17.41
C ASP A 31 22.33 1.87 -15.95
N LEU A 32 21.36 1.25 -15.30
CA LEU A 32 21.54 0.69 -13.95
C LEU A 32 22.63 -0.39 -13.91
N SER A 33 22.68 -1.27 -14.94
CA SER A 33 23.70 -2.32 -15.05
C SER A 33 25.11 -1.77 -15.21
N ARG A 34 25.26 -0.54 -15.72
CA ARG A 34 26.56 0.15 -15.81
C ARG A 34 26.95 0.88 -14.52
N ARG A 35 25.95 1.35 -13.74
CA ARG A 35 26.18 2.20 -12.55
C ARG A 35 26.23 1.43 -11.26
N LEU A 36 25.53 0.30 -11.18
CA LEU A 36 25.46 -0.52 -9.98
C LEU A 36 26.29 -1.79 -10.14
N PRO A 37 27.01 -2.24 -9.12
CA PRO A 37 27.71 -3.51 -9.15
C PRO A 37 26.71 -4.67 -9.26
N ARG A 38 27.13 -5.77 -9.88
CA ARG A 38 26.37 -7.03 -9.82
C ARG A 38 26.42 -7.58 -8.39
N PRO A 39 25.35 -8.20 -7.87
CA PRO A 39 24.03 -8.46 -8.47
C PRO A 39 23.00 -7.33 -8.30
N SER A 40 23.40 -6.16 -7.87
CA SER A 40 22.53 -5.09 -7.36
C SER A 40 21.73 -4.33 -8.44
N CYS A 41 21.94 -4.60 -9.71
CA CYS A 41 21.31 -3.89 -10.82
C CYS A 41 19.97 -4.49 -11.29
N SER A 42 19.63 -5.71 -10.85
CA SER A 42 18.37 -6.41 -11.16
C SER A 42 18.08 -7.46 -10.08
N PRO A 43 16.82 -7.67 -9.69
CA PRO A 43 15.63 -6.88 -10.10
C PRO A 43 15.62 -5.47 -9.50
N PHE A 44 14.69 -4.59 -9.94
CA PHE A 44 14.45 -3.29 -9.32
C PHE A 44 13.00 -2.86 -9.47
N TYR A 45 12.50 -2.06 -8.51
CA TYR A 45 11.20 -1.41 -8.64
C TYR A 45 11.34 -0.10 -9.42
N LEU A 46 10.44 0.13 -10.36
CA LEU A 46 10.37 1.33 -11.16
C LEU A 46 9.03 2.03 -10.93
N TYR A 47 9.08 3.25 -10.41
CA TYR A 47 7.91 4.07 -10.11
C TYR A 47 7.76 5.20 -11.13
N SER A 48 6.51 5.48 -11.52
CA SER A 48 6.13 6.69 -12.25
C SER A 48 5.63 7.74 -11.26
N LEU A 49 6.30 8.88 -11.18
CA LEU A 49 5.89 9.99 -10.34
C LEU A 49 4.63 10.67 -10.87
N ALA A 50 4.48 10.73 -12.19
CA ALA A 50 3.29 11.28 -12.82
C ALA A 50 2.04 10.45 -12.52
N GLN A 51 2.15 9.10 -12.48
CA GLN A 51 1.04 8.24 -12.08
C GLN A 51 0.66 8.47 -10.62
N VAL A 52 1.64 8.60 -9.71
CA VAL A 52 1.38 8.91 -8.29
C VAL A 52 0.63 10.24 -8.18
N ARG A 53 1.11 11.27 -8.87
CA ARG A 53 0.47 12.60 -8.87
C ARG A 53 -0.95 12.56 -9.44
N ASP A 54 -1.18 11.82 -10.51
CA ASP A 54 -2.51 11.67 -11.13
C ASP A 54 -3.48 10.98 -10.16
N ASN A 55 -3.07 9.87 -9.55
CA ASN A 55 -3.90 9.14 -8.59
C ASN A 55 -4.32 10.02 -7.40
N VAL A 56 -3.40 10.79 -6.82
CA VAL A 56 -3.72 11.75 -5.74
C VAL A 56 -4.66 12.84 -6.25
N SER A 57 -4.41 13.38 -7.44
CA SER A 57 -5.23 14.45 -8.03
C SER A 57 -6.67 13.99 -8.25
N ARG A 58 -6.89 12.76 -8.70
CA ARG A 58 -8.25 12.18 -8.84
C ARG A 58 -9.01 12.15 -7.51
N TYR A 59 -8.36 11.77 -6.40
CA TYR A 59 -8.97 11.86 -5.07
C TYR A 59 -9.29 13.29 -4.69
N LYS A 60 -8.35 14.21 -4.90
CA LYS A 60 -8.54 15.63 -4.55
C LYS A 60 -9.70 16.26 -5.33
N GLU A 61 -9.79 15.97 -6.64
CA GLU A 61 -10.91 16.46 -7.45
C GLU A 61 -12.26 15.84 -7.00
N ALA A 62 -12.27 14.56 -6.69
CA ALA A 62 -13.47 13.90 -6.17
C ALA A 62 -13.93 14.52 -4.85
N ILE A 63 -13.01 14.71 -3.90
CA ILE A 63 -13.33 15.24 -2.57
C ILE A 63 -13.79 16.70 -2.61
N LYS A 64 -13.36 17.51 -3.58
CA LYS A 64 -13.85 18.89 -3.78
C LYS A 64 -15.37 18.97 -4.02
N THR A 65 -16.00 17.87 -4.43
CA THR A 65 -17.46 17.80 -4.60
C THR A 65 -18.22 17.70 -3.28
N LEU A 66 -17.51 17.45 -2.17
CA LEU A 66 -18.08 17.42 -0.82
C LEU A 66 -17.98 18.79 -0.16
N PRO A 67 -19.04 19.24 0.54
CA PRO A 67 -18.98 20.46 1.35
C PRO A 67 -18.15 20.27 2.64
N ASN A 68 -17.82 19.03 2.97
CA ASN A 68 -17.20 18.64 4.24
C ASN A 68 -15.70 19.00 4.30
N PRO A 69 -15.19 19.44 5.47
CA PRO A 69 -13.76 19.36 5.75
C PRO A 69 -13.25 17.91 5.54
N HIS A 70 -12.00 17.75 5.13
CA HIS A 70 -11.50 16.42 4.86
C HIS A 70 -10.00 16.26 5.13
N ILE A 71 -9.59 15.01 5.37
CA ILE A 71 -8.21 14.56 5.41
C ILE A 71 -8.07 13.40 4.41
N LEU A 72 -7.25 13.58 3.38
CA LEU A 72 -6.83 12.50 2.50
C LEU A 72 -5.54 11.91 3.07
N GLY A 73 -5.66 10.88 3.92
CA GLY A 73 -4.56 10.23 4.60
C GLY A 73 -4.00 9.07 3.77
N TYR A 74 -2.76 9.18 3.31
CA TYR A 74 -2.11 8.06 2.64
C TYR A 74 -1.71 6.96 3.62
N SER A 75 -2.08 5.70 3.35
CA SER A 75 -1.71 4.53 4.18
C SER A 75 -0.26 4.10 3.90
N LEU A 76 0.66 4.43 4.82
CA LEU A 76 2.10 4.15 4.69
C LEU A 76 2.41 2.68 4.52
N LYS A 77 1.61 1.79 5.13
CA LYS A 77 1.76 0.33 4.99
C LYS A 77 1.75 -0.17 3.54
N ALA A 78 1.11 0.57 2.63
CA ALA A 78 1.10 0.21 1.21
C ALA A 78 2.50 0.40 0.58
N ASN A 79 3.16 1.50 0.88
CA ASN A 79 4.54 1.80 0.49
C ASN A 79 5.08 2.95 1.34
N GLY A 80 6.14 2.68 2.10
CA GLY A 80 6.76 3.65 3.02
C GLY A 80 8.00 4.34 2.44
N ASN A 81 8.25 4.33 1.13
CA ASN A 81 9.42 5.01 0.56
C ASN A 81 9.37 6.52 0.83
N LEU A 82 10.45 7.05 1.42
CA LEU A 82 10.51 8.43 1.90
C LEU A 82 10.26 9.48 0.80
N GLU A 83 10.76 9.26 -0.43
CA GLU A 83 10.56 10.19 -1.54
C GLU A 83 9.11 10.19 -2.06
N ILE A 84 8.45 9.05 -2.04
CA ILE A 84 7.03 8.94 -2.31
C ILE A 84 6.25 9.70 -1.22
N LEU A 85 6.57 9.49 0.06
CA LEU A 85 5.92 10.17 1.18
C LEU A 85 6.08 11.69 1.11
N LYS A 86 7.28 12.19 0.80
CA LYS A 86 7.52 13.64 0.60
C LYS A 86 6.67 14.21 -0.54
N THR A 87 6.52 13.46 -1.64
CA THR A 87 5.65 13.85 -2.75
C THR A 87 4.21 13.98 -2.30
N LEU A 88 3.69 12.96 -1.62
CA LEU A 88 2.30 12.94 -1.12
C LEU A 88 2.04 14.08 -0.13
N ARG A 89 2.98 14.32 0.78
CA ARG A 89 2.92 15.47 1.70
C ARG A 89 2.93 16.80 0.94
N GLY A 90 3.81 16.95 -0.05
CA GLY A 90 3.87 18.16 -0.91
C GLY A 90 2.56 18.43 -1.66
N MET A 91 1.77 17.39 -1.92
CA MET A 91 0.43 17.51 -2.48
C MET A 91 -0.67 17.76 -1.43
N GLY A 92 -0.32 18.01 -0.15
CA GLY A 92 -1.28 18.33 0.90
C GLY A 92 -1.99 17.11 1.50
N GLY A 93 -1.44 15.92 1.32
CA GLY A 93 -1.95 14.69 1.94
C GLY A 93 -1.66 14.64 3.45
N GLY A 94 -2.50 13.89 4.20
CA GLY A 94 -2.23 13.37 5.53
C GLY A 94 -1.53 12.02 5.47
N ALA A 95 -1.22 11.44 6.63
CA ALA A 95 -0.59 10.14 6.76
C ALA A 95 -1.41 9.20 7.64
N VAL A 96 -1.50 7.94 7.24
CA VAL A 96 -2.09 6.86 8.05
C VAL A 96 -1.01 5.85 8.37
N THR A 97 -0.80 5.64 9.65
CA THR A 97 0.30 4.85 10.21
C THR A 97 -0.24 3.67 11.03
N VAL A 98 0.53 2.59 11.11
CA VAL A 98 0.14 1.37 11.86
C VAL A 98 1.25 0.91 12.81
N SER A 99 2.29 1.72 12.99
CA SER A 99 3.35 1.51 13.98
C SER A 99 4.00 2.85 14.37
N GLY A 100 4.69 2.88 15.52
CA GLY A 100 5.44 4.06 15.95
C GLY A 100 6.56 4.44 14.98
N ASN A 101 7.16 3.47 14.30
CA ASN A 101 8.18 3.75 13.30
C ASN A 101 7.59 4.38 12.03
N GLU A 102 6.36 4.01 11.63
CA GLU A 102 5.67 4.73 10.56
C GLU A 102 5.29 6.15 10.97
N ILE A 103 4.94 6.41 12.26
CA ILE A 103 4.76 7.79 12.76
C ILE A 103 6.07 8.58 12.61
N ARG A 104 7.21 8.03 13.05
CA ARG A 104 8.53 8.68 12.89
C ARG A 104 8.84 8.96 11.43
N LEU A 105 8.55 8.01 10.55
CA LEU A 105 8.79 8.17 9.12
C LEU A 105 7.91 9.26 8.50
N ALA A 106 6.62 9.32 8.89
CA ALA A 106 5.70 10.37 8.48
C ALA A 106 6.19 11.76 8.92
N LEU A 107 6.65 11.89 10.17
CA LEU A 107 7.25 13.12 10.69
C LEU A 107 8.52 13.50 9.93
N THR A 108 9.39 12.53 9.62
CA THR A 108 10.61 12.75 8.81
C THR A 108 10.26 13.21 7.40
N ALA A 109 9.18 12.70 6.80
CA ALA A 109 8.67 13.18 5.50
C ALA A 109 8.04 14.59 5.60
N GLY A 110 7.80 15.11 6.80
CA GLY A 110 7.28 16.43 7.09
C GLY A 110 5.75 16.52 7.10
N PHE A 111 5.04 15.41 7.30
CA PHE A 111 3.58 15.46 7.49
C PHE A 111 3.22 16.25 8.74
N ASN A 112 2.10 16.99 8.67
CA ASN A 112 1.55 17.68 9.82
C ASN A 112 1.03 16.64 10.84
N PRO A 113 1.51 16.65 12.10
CA PRO A 113 1.03 15.72 13.13
C PRO A 113 -0.48 15.66 13.27
N ASN A 114 -1.18 16.80 13.16
CA ASN A 114 -2.63 16.86 13.26
C ASN A 114 -3.39 16.14 12.13
N SER A 115 -2.70 15.81 11.03
CA SER A 115 -3.22 15.02 9.92
C SER A 115 -2.61 13.61 9.85
N ILE A 116 -1.96 13.18 10.93
CA ILE A 116 -1.52 11.80 11.08
C ILE A 116 -2.57 11.01 11.86
N VAL A 117 -2.99 9.88 11.30
CA VAL A 117 -3.90 8.93 11.92
C VAL A 117 -3.12 7.67 12.27
N TYR A 118 -3.24 7.20 13.52
CA TYR A 118 -2.57 6.01 14.01
C TYR A 118 -3.57 4.87 14.23
N ASN A 119 -3.48 3.85 13.38
CA ASN A 119 -4.28 2.63 13.36
C ASN A 119 -3.53 1.42 13.95
N GLY A 120 -4.23 0.31 14.10
CA GLY A 120 -3.66 -0.98 14.50
C GLY A 120 -4.24 -1.51 15.79
N ASN A 121 -4.23 -2.85 15.92
CA ASN A 121 -4.84 -3.59 17.03
C ASN A 121 -3.83 -4.05 18.11
N GLY A 122 -2.56 -3.69 17.98
CA GLY A 122 -1.48 -4.14 18.88
C GLY A 122 -0.46 -3.03 19.11
N LYS A 123 -0.92 -1.81 19.43
CA LYS A 123 -0.07 -0.66 19.71
C LYS A 123 0.69 -0.85 21.01
N GLN A 124 2.00 -0.60 20.98
CA GLN A 124 2.88 -0.69 22.16
C GLN A 124 2.89 0.62 22.94
N ASP A 125 3.23 0.57 24.23
CA ASP A 125 3.19 1.74 25.12
C ASP A 125 4.04 2.91 24.56
N TRP A 126 5.28 2.64 24.13
CA TRP A 126 6.17 3.67 23.55
C TRP A 126 5.62 4.30 22.27
N GLU A 127 4.88 3.54 21.45
CA GLU A 127 4.25 4.02 20.23
C GLU A 127 3.06 4.94 20.55
N LEU A 128 2.28 4.56 21.55
CA LEU A 128 1.17 5.37 22.06
C LEU A 128 1.67 6.65 22.70
N GLU A 129 2.73 6.59 23.53
CA GLU A 129 3.36 7.80 24.09
C GLU A 129 3.86 8.74 22.99
N LEU A 130 4.48 8.21 21.93
CA LEU A 130 4.88 8.99 20.77
C LEU A 130 3.66 9.64 20.10
N ALA A 131 2.61 8.87 19.81
CA ALA A 131 1.40 9.34 19.14
C ALA A 131 0.70 10.46 19.94
N VAL A 132 0.58 10.29 21.26
CA VAL A 132 0.01 11.32 22.16
C VAL A 132 0.89 12.56 22.17
N ARG A 133 2.21 12.42 22.33
CA ARG A 133 3.17 13.53 22.39
C ARG A 133 3.13 14.41 21.15
N VAL A 134 2.97 13.80 19.96
CA VAL A 134 2.90 14.53 18.69
C VAL A 134 1.48 14.88 18.28
N ASN A 135 0.48 14.59 19.13
CA ASN A 135 -0.92 14.91 18.94
C ASN A 135 -1.57 14.28 17.68
N CYS A 136 -1.20 13.03 17.36
CA CYS A 136 -1.88 12.26 16.31
C CYS A 136 -3.34 11.99 16.65
N LEU A 137 -4.16 11.70 15.63
CA LEU A 137 -5.45 11.04 15.80
C LEU A 137 -5.21 9.55 16.04
N ILE A 138 -5.69 9.00 17.15
CA ILE A 138 -5.48 7.59 17.52
C ILE A 138 -6.79 6.83 17.35
N ASN A 139 -6.82 5.85 16.43
CA ASN A 139 -7.95 4.93 16.29
C ASN A 139 -7.84 3.81 17.33
N VAL A 140 -8.75 3.84 18.30
CA VAL A 140 -8.89 2.81 19.33
C VAL A 140 -9.59 1.59 18.73
N ASP A 141 -8.97 0.44 18.88
CA ASP A 141 -9.37 -0.80 18.23
C ASP A 141 -10.07 -1.80 19.20
N SER A 142 -9.93 -1.57 20.51
CA SER A 142 -10.44 -2.46 21.57
C SER A 142 -10.49 -1.78 22.94
N ASP A 143 -11.15 -2.43 23.88
CA ASP A 143 -11.19 -1.99 25.29
C ASP A 143 -9.78 -1.94 25.92
N PHE A 144 -8.93 -2.94 25.69
CA PHE A 144 -7.56 -2.89 26.22
C PHE A 144 -6.73 -1.79 25.57
N ASP A 145 -6.93 -1.53 24.27
CA ASP A 145 -6.24 -0.45 23.55
C ASP A 145 -6.61 0.92 24.15
N LEU A 146 -7.90 1.16 24.44
CA LEU A 146 -8.34 2.37 25.13
C LEU A 146 -7.64 2.59 26.47
N ARG A 147 -7.50 1.53 27.28
CA ARG A 147 -6.76 1.59 28.57
C ARG A 147 -5.27 1.90 28.36
N HIS A 148 -4.65 1.37 27.31
CA HIS A 148 -3.26 1.66 26.97
C HIS A 148 -3.10 3.13 26.53
N VAL A 149 -3.99 3.64 25.67
CA VAL A 149 -4.01 5.05 25.28
C VAL A 149 -4.15 5.96 26.50
N ARG A 150 -5.05 5.62 27.44
CA ARG A 150 -5.18 6.38 28.70
C ARG A 150 -3.87 6.41 29.50
N ARG A 151 -3.19 5.25 29.67
CA ARG A 151 -1.90 5.20 30.38
C ARG A 151 -0.83 6.06 29.68
N ALA A 152 -0.76 6.00 28.36
CA ALA A 152 0.15 6.83 27.59
C ALA A 152 -0.14 8.32 27.77
N ALA A 153 -1.43 8.71 27.80
CA ALA A 153 -1.86 10.08 28.07
C ALA A 153 -1.42 10.54 29.48
N ASP A 154 -1.58 9.69 30.49
CA ASP A 154 -1.09 9.98 31.85
C ASP A 154 0.44 10.16 31.90
N THR A 155 1.20 9.25 31.24
CA THR A 155 2.66 9.29 31.19
C THR A 155 3.16 10.57 30.51
N VAL A 156 2.54 10.93 29.38
CA VAL A 156 2.91 12.11 28.58
C VAL A 156 2.36 13.41 29.20
N ARG A 157 1.35 13.31 30.07
CA ARG A 157 0.59 14.44 30.65
C ARG A 157 -0.08 15.28 29.56
N GLN A 158 -0.65 14.62 28.58
CA GLN A 158 -1.34 15.25 27.45
C GLN A 158 -2.58 14.44 27.10
N ARG A 159 -3.70 15.13 26.87
CA ARG A 159 -4.96 14.51 26.46
C ARG A 159 -4.83 13.89 25.07
N ALA A 160 -5.21 12.62 24.93
CA ALA A 160 -5.19 11.91 23.65
C ALA A 160 -6.47 12.14 22.85
N ARG A 161 -6.33 12.43 21.57
CA ARG A 161 -7.44 12.56 20.61
C ARG A 161 -7.74 11.17 20.04
N VAL A 162 -8.89 10.60 20.39
CA VAL A 162 -9.24 9.23 20.00
C VAL A 162 -10.45 9.16 19.10
N LEU A 163 -10.41 8.27 18.12
CA LEU A 163 -11.55 7.74 17.39
C LEU A 163 -11.76 6.29 17.85
N ILE A 164 -12.99 5.80 17.86
CA ILE A 164 -13.28 4.40 18.15
C ILE A 164 -13.57 3.68 16.83
N ARG A 165 -12.85 2.57 16.58
CA ARG A 165 -13.09 1.74 15.41
C ARG A 165 -14.22 0.77 15.67
N ILE A 166 -15.29 0.91 14.89
CA ILE A 166 -16.44 0.01 14.90
C ILE A 166 -16.47 -0.86 13.64
N ASN A 167 -16.97 -2.07 13.80
CA ASN A 167 -17.24 -2.98 12.69
C ASN A 167 -18.73 -2.92 12.36
N PRO A 168 -19.10 -2.44 11.16
CA PRO A 168 -20.50 -2.35 10.76
C PRO A 168 -21.10 -3.70 10.35
N ASP A 169 -20.32 -4.78 10.37
CA ASP A 169 -20.69 -6.15 9.93
C ASP A 169 -21.20 -6.22 8.48
N ILE A 170 -20.56 -5.47 7.61
CA ILE A 170 -20.85 -5.45 6.16
C ILE A 170 -19.75 -6.21 5.43
N ASP A 171 -20.14 -7.23 4.65
CA ASP A 171 -19.19 -8.06 3.89
C ASP A 171 -18.77 -7.35 2.59
N PRO A 172 -17.49 -6.98 2.43
CA PRO A 172 -16.98 -6.36 1.22
C PRO A 172 -16.77 -7.33 0.05
N LYS A 173 -17.05 -8.63 0.21
CA LYS A 173 -16.91 -9.70 -0.81
C LYS A 173 -15.54 -9.71 -1.48
N VAL A 174 -14.49 -9.57 -0.67
CA VAL A 174 -13.08 -9.61 -1.11
C VAL A 174 -12.40 -10.88 -0.59
N HIS A 175 -11.12 -11.10 -0.99
CA HIS A 175 -10.35 -12.22 -0.46
C HIS A 175 -10.37 -12.19 1.09
N PRO A 176 -10.54 -13.35 1.79
CA PRO A 176 -10.70 -13.39 3.25
C PRO A 176 -9.63 -12.62 4.03
N TYR A 177 -8.37 -12.67 3.60
CA TYR A 177 -7.28 -11.90 4.23
C TYR A 177 -7.34 -10.38 3.99
N ASN A 178 -8.21 -9.92 3.08
CA ASN A 178 -8.42 -8.50 2.79
C ASN A 178 -9.71 -7.95 3.40
N SER A 179 -10.56 -8.79 4.00
CA SER A 179 -11.79 -8.38 4.70
C SER A 179 -11.48 -8.03 6.15
N THR A 180 -11.88 -6.84 6.60
CA THR A 180 -11.58 -6.33 7.96
C THR A 180 -12.78 -5.69 8.66
N GLY A 181 -13.96 -5.68 8.02
CA GLY A 181 -15.20 -5.10 8.53
C GLY A 181 -16.20 -6.10 9.08
N LEU A 182 -15.88 -7.39 9.08
CA LEU A 182 -16.75 -8.46 9.60
C LEU A 182 -16.60 -8.63 11.11
N ALA A 183 -17.64 -9.10 11.78
CA ALA A 183 -17.63 -9.41 13.22
C ALA A 183 -16.52 -10.40 13.61
N SER A 184 -16.11 -11.32 12.72
CA SER A 184 -15.03 -12.27 12.93
C SER A 184 -13.61 -11.66 12.72
N SER A 185 -13.51 -10.39 12.35
CA SER A 185 -12.23 -9.73 12.13
C SER A 185 -11.51 -9.49 13.46
N LYS A 186 -10.16 -9.57 13.44
CA LYS A 186 -9.35 -9.17 14.61
C LYS A 186 -9.34 -7.66 14.89
N PHE A 187 -9.96 -6.86 14.06
CA PHE A 187 -9.94 -5.40 14.11
C PHE A 187 -11.29 -4.84 14.52
N GLY A 188 -11.26 -3.79 15.35
CA GLY A 188 -12.44 -3.02 15.74
C GLY A 188 -13.38 -3.74 16.70
N LEU A 189 -14.45 -3.07 17.03
CA LEU A 189 -15.46 -3.47 18.00
C LEU A 189 -16.81 -3.66 17.30
N GLU A 190 -17.59 -4.61 17.77
CA GLU A 190 -19.02 -4.64 17.47
C GLU A 190 -19.71 -3.40 18.04
N CYS A 191 -20.71 -2.85 17.34
CA CYS A 191 -21.45 -1.69 17.81
C CYS A 191 -22.07 -1.91 19.21
N SER A 192 -22.42 -3.15 19.56
CA SER A 192 -22.91 -3.55 20.89
C SER A 192 -21.93 -3.26 22.03
N GLN A 193 -20.62 -3.19 21.77
CA GLN A 193 -19.56 -2.93 22.76
C GLN A 193 -19.30 -1.43 22.96
N LEU A 194 -19.77 -0.59 22.06
CA LEU A 194 -19.51 0.86 22.08
C LEU A 194 -19.95 1.55 23.39
N PRO A 195 -21.13 1.28 23.98
CA PRO A 195 -21.54 1.91 25.22
C PRO A 195 -20.57 1.68 26.40
N GLY A 196 -19.95 0.49 26.46
CA GLY A 196 -18.96 0.16 27.50
C GLY A 196 -17.68 1.00 27.38
N LEU A 197 -17.23 1.28 26.14
CA LEU A 197 -16.07 2.16 25.91
C LEU A 197 -16.41 3.63 26.21
N LEU A 198 -17.60 4.10 25.84
CA LEU A 198 -18.04 5.45 26.13
C LEU A 198 -18.05 5.74 27.64
N GLN A 199 -18.50 4.78 28.45
CA GLN A 199 -18.43 4.89 29.92
C GLN A 199 -16.99 5.04 30.41
N GLN A 200 -16.03 4.36 29.79
CA GLN A 200 -14.62 4.50 30.17
C GLN A 200 -14.06 5.86 29.75
N VAL A 201 -14.39 6.35 28.56
CA VAL A 201 -13.99 7.71 28.13
C VAL A 201 -14.54 8.77 29.10
N HIS A 202 -15.80 8.64 29.56
CA HIS A 202 -16.37 9.52 30.58
C HIS A 202 -15.64 9.49 31.93
N ARG A 203 -15.05 8.33 32.30
CA ARG A 203 -14.25 8.21 33.53
C ARG A 203 -12.90 8.90 33.47
N TRP A 204 -12.38 9.14 32.26
CA TRP A 204 -11.04 9.67 32.03
C TRP A 204 -11.03 10.92 31.13
N PRO A 205 -11.80 11.98 31.48
CA PRO A 205 -11.96 13.15 30.64
C PRO A 205 -10.68 13.98 30.48
N GLU A 206 -9.76 13.88 31.44
CA GLU A 206 -8.46 14.56 31.39
C GLU A 206 -7.45 13.85 30.48
N GLN A 207 -7.61 12.55 30.27
CA GLN A 207 -6.72 11.74 29.47
C GLN A 207 -7.21 11.54 28.04
N LEU A 208 -8.53 11.46 27.85
CA LEU A 208 -9.12 11.05 26.58
C LEU A 208 -10.09 12.09 26.04
N GLN A 209 -9.97 12.42 24.78
CA GLN A 209 -10.94 13.19 24.01
C GLN A 209 -11.46 12.32 22.87
N LEU A 210 -12.70 11.89 22.96
CA LEU A 210 -13.36 11.23 21.84
C LEU A 210 -13.72 12.28 20.79
N VAL A 211 -13.11 12.17 19.61
CA VAL A 211 -13.26 13.15 18.52
C VAL A 211 -13.93 12.57 17.29
N GLY A 212 -14.21 11.26 17.23
CA GLY A 212 -14.86 10.65 16.07
C GLY A 212 -15.02 9.15 16.13
N LEU A 213 -15.58 8.59 15.06
CA LEU A 213 -15.65 7.16 14.83
C LEU A 213 -14.84 6.79 13.57
N HIS A 214 -14.38 5.56 13.52
CA HIS A 214 -13.63 4.98 12.41
C HIS A 214 -14.25 3.64 12.00
N CYS A 215 -14.25 3.39 10.70
CA CYS A 215 -14.54 2.07 10.17
C CYS A 215 -13.60 1.78 8.98
N HIS A 216 -13.34 0.50 8.73
CA HIS A 216 -12.57 0.09 7.56
C HIS A 216 -13.02 -1.29 7.10
N LEU A 217 -13.61 -1.38 5.91
CA LEU A 217 -14.22 -2.61 5.39
C LEU A 217 -13.19 -3.65 4.94
N GLY A 218 -12.11 -3.19 4.31
CA GLY A 218 -11.12 -4.10 3.73
C GLY A 218 -10.28 -3.48 2.63
N SER A 219 -9.82 -4.31 1.71
CA SER A 219 -8.99 -3.88 0.58
C SER A 219 -9.42 -4.58 -0.71
N THR A 220 -9.10 -4.00 -1.87
CA THR A 220 -9.53 -4.49 -3.20
C THR A 220 -11.04 -4.41 -3.45
N ILE A 221 -11.72 -3.45 -2.82
CA ILE A 221 -13.16 -3.26 -2.97
C ILE A 221 -13.44 -2.70 -4.36
N THR A 222 -14.33 -3.37 -5.08
CA THR A 222 -14.82 -2.98 -6.41
C THR A 222 -16.29 -2.58 -6.42
N ASP A 223 -17.03 -2.89 -5.35
CA ASP A 223 -18.40 -2.43 -5.15
C ASP A 223 -18.42 -1.26 -4.15
N VAL A 224 -18.41 -0.02 -4.68
CA VAL A 224 -18.41 1.19 -3.84
C VAL A 224 -19.80 1.53 -3.27
N SER A 225 -20.88 0.86 -3.69
CA SER A 225 -22.21 1.06 -3.12
C SER A 225 -22.23 0.72 -1.62
N LEU A 226 -21.40 -0.23 -1.19
CA LEU A 226 -21.22 -0.62 0.22
C LEU A 226 -20.83 0.56 1.13
N PHE A 227 -20.10 1.55 0.60
CA PHE A 227 -19.71 2.72 1.40
C PHE A 227 -20.91 3.59 1.78
N ARG A 228 -21.98 3.61 0.98
CA ARG A 228 -23.24 4.28 1.32
C ARG A 228 -23.85 3.68 2.58
N ASP A 229 -23.95 2.35 2.61
CA ASP A 229 -24.53 1.62 3.74
C ASP A 229 -23.70 1.83 5.00
N VAL A 230 -22.39 1.74 4.88
CA VAL A 230 -21.46 1.99 6.00
C VAL A 230 -21.58 3.42 6.55
N VAL A 231 -21.62 4.42 5.66
CA VAL A 231 -21.81 5.82 6.08
C VAL A 231 -23.11 5.98 6.85
N SER A 232 -24.20 5.34 6.39
CA SER A 232 -25.51 5.40 7.07
C SER A 232 -25.43 4.80 8.48
N VAL A 233 -24.82 3.60 8.61
CA VAL A 233 -24.65 2.94 9.92
C VAL A 233 -23.77 3.78 10.85
N VAL A 234 -22.58 4.22 10.39
CA VAL A 234 -21.64 4.94 11.24
C VAL A 234 -22.18 6.34 11.60
N SER A 235 -22.92 7.02 10.71
CA SER A 235 -23.56 8.29 11.00
C SER A 235 -24.64 8.15 12.09
N ALA A 236 -25.45 7.09 12.07
CA ALA A 236 -26.43 6.79 13.10
C ALA A 236 -25.76 6.55 14.47
N GLU A 237 -24.64 5.81 14.49
CA GLU A 237 -23.85 5.61 15.71
C GLU A 237 -23.24 6.92 16.21
N MET A 238 -22.78 7.81 15.33
CA MET A 238 -22.28 9.14 15.74
C MET A 238 -23.36 9.98 16.42
N GLU A 239 -24.58 9.99 15.91
CA GLU A 239 -25.71 10.68 16.56
C GLU A 239 -26.05 10.06 17.92
N SER A 240 -26.03 8.72 18.00
CA SER A 240 -26.19 8.01 19.27
C SER A 240 -25.11 8.40 20.29
N VAL A 241 -23.85 8.45 19.88
CA VAL A 241 -22.73 8.87 20.73
C VAL A 241 -22.85 10.34 21.18
N ARG A 242 -23.26 11.24 20.30
CA ARG A 242 -23.51 12.65 20.64
C ARG A 242 -24.58 12.78 21.71
N SER A 243 -25.69 12.02 21.58
CA SER A 243 -26.78 12.03 22.56
C SER A 243 -26.38 11.51 23.94
N GLN A 244 -25.30 10.71 24.01
CA GLN A 244 -24.73 10.17 25.24
C GLN A 244 -23.67 11.10 25.89
N GLY A 245 -23.60 12.36 25.47
CA GLY A 245 -22.77 13.39 26.12
C GLY A 245 -21.38 13.57 25.47
N PHE A 246 -21.22 13.22 24.21
CA PHE A 246 -20.00 13.47 23.42
C PHE A 246 -20.31 14.43 22.24
N PRO A 247 -20.58 15.73 22.49
CA PRO A 247 -20.95 16.66 21.43
C PRO A 247 -19.80 16.99 20.47
N ASP A 248 -18.55 16.76 20.88
CA ASP A 248 -17.33 17.19 20.16
C ASP A 248 -16.88 16.23 19.06
N LEU A 249 -17.75 15.34 18.58
CA LEU A 249 -17.42 14.45 17.46
C LEU A 249 -17.23 15.26 16.18
N GLN A 250 -16.00 15.30 15.68
CA GLN A 250 -15.59 16.09 14.53
C GLN A 250 -15.21 15.24 13.34
N TYR A 251 -14.85 13.96 13.53
CA TYR A 251 -14.26 13.13 12.51
C TYR A 251 -15.10 11.88 12.24
N LEU A 252 -15.33 11.62 10.94
CA LEU A 252 -15.78 10.36 10.42
C LEU A 252 -14.67 9.76 9.55
N ASN A 253 -14.03 8.69 10.02
CA ASN A 253 -12.99 8.02 9.28
C ASN A 253 -13.57 6.77 8.60
N MET A 254 -13.61 6.79 7.27
CA MET A 254 -14.16 5.72 6.44
C MET A 254 -13.11 4.70 5.99
N GLY A 255 -11.86 4.86 6.47
CA GLY A 255 -10.78 3.98 6.03
C GLY A 255 -10.43 4.15 4.55
N GLY A 256 -9.86 3.11 4.00
CA GLY A 256 -9.55 3.01 2.57
C GLY A 256 -10.27 1.83 1.94
N GLY A 257 -9.60 1.17 1.01
CA GLY A 257 -10.07 -0.11 0.48
C GLY A 257 -10.36 -0.12 -1.02
N LEU A 258 -10.49 1.04 -1.67
CA LEU A 258 -10.70 1.10 -3.12
C LEU A 258 -9.65 0.27 -3.85
N GLY A 259 -10.13 -0.65 -4.71
CA GLY A 259 -9.30 -1.50 -5.56
C GLY A 259 -8.64 -0.75 -6.71
N ILE A 260 -7.79 -1.46 -7.44
CA ILE A 260 -7.25 -1.05 -8.74
C ILE A 260 -7.53 -2.16 -9.75
N ASP A 261 -7.52 -1.83 -11.03
CA ASP A 261 -7.64 -2.83 -12.09
C ASP A 261 -6.30 -3.55 -12.31
N TYR A 262 -6.20 -4.77 -11.77
CA TYR A 262 -5.05 -5.65 -11.99
C TYR A 262 -5.13 -6.42 -13.31
N LEU A 263 -6.35 -6.62 -13.84
CA LEU A 263 -6.57 -7.43 -15.05
C LEU A 263 -6.33 -6.63 -16.34
N ARG A 264 -6.31 -5.29 -16.23
CA ARG A 264 -6.06 -4.37 -17.36
C ARG A 264 -7.02 -4.58 -18.53
N GLN A 265 -8.30 -4.80 -18.21
CA GLN A 265 -9.34 -4.95 -19.20
C GLN A 265 -9.74 -3.58 -19.77
N GLU A 266 -9.93 -3.48 -21.09
CA GLU A 266 -10.31 -2.23 -21.76
C GLU A 266 -11.66 -1.70 -21.24
N ASP A 267 -12.59 -2.59 -20.94
CA ASP A 267 -13.93 -2.28 -20.39
C ASP A 267 -14.00 -2.47 -18.87
N SER A 268 -12.91 -2.24 -18.16
CA SER A 268 -12.89 -2.42 -16.71
C SER A 268 -13.84 -1.43 -16.03
N ASN A 269 -14.88 -1.99 -15.38
CA ASN A 269 -15.81 -1.24 -14.52
C ASN A 269 -15.24 -1.00 -13.11
N ASN A 270 -13.92 -0.93 -12.97
CA ASN A 270 -13.28 -0.70 -11.69
C ASN A 270 -13.63 0.72 -11.19
N PRO A 271 -14.20 0.87 -9.99
CA PRO A 271 -14.67 2.17 -9.52
C PRO A 271 -13.50 3.14 -9.32
N SER A 272 -13.74 4.38 -9.64
CA SER A 272 -12.81 5.48 -9.46
C SER A 272 -12.93 6.13 -8.08
N PRO A 273 -11.98 6.99 -7.67
CA PRO A 273 -12.15 7.83 -6.50
C PRO A 273 -13.41 8.70 -6.54
N ALA A 274 -13.87 9.11 -7.73
CA ALA A 274 -15.10 9.89 -7.89
C ALA A 274 -16.35 9.07 -7.55
N ASP A 275 -16.39 7.80 -7.97
CA ASP A 275 -17.49 6.88 -7.64
C ASP A 275 -17.55 6.61 -6.14
N LEU A 276 -16.40 6.36 -5.50
CA LEU A 276 -16.30 6.21 -4.05
C LEU A 276 -16.81 7.44 -3.31
N VAL A 277 -16.33 8.62 -3.66
CA VAL A 277 -16.71 9.88 -3.00
C VAL A 277 -18.19 10.20 -3.24
N SER A 278 -18.71 9.94 -4.44
CA SER A 278 -20.14 10.10 -4.73
C SER A 278 -21.00 9.19 -3.84
N SER A 279 -20.59 7.93 -3.67
CA SER A 279 -21.30 6.98 -2.81
C SER A 279 -21.35 7.44 -1.34
N ILE A 280 -20.24 8.01 -0.84
CA ILE A 280 -20.16 8.58 0.51
C ILE A 280 -21.01 9.85 0.61
N ARG A 281 -20.89 10.78 -0.36
CA ARG A 281 -21.61 12.06 -0.37
C ARG A 281 -23.12 11.88 -0.27
N ASP A 282 -23.65 10.90 -1.00
CA ASP A 282 -25.09 10.68 -1.08
C ASP A 282 -25.70 10.20 0.26
N ALA A 283 -24.87 9.68 1.18
CA ALA A 283 -25.27 9.22 2.52
C ALA A 283 -24.83 10.15 3.66
N LEU A 284 -23.78 10.96 3.46
CA LEU A 284 -23.24 11.84 4.50
C LEU A 284 -24.04 13.15 4.60
N THR A 285 -24.94 13.20 5.57
CA THR A 285 -25.85 14.34 5.77
C THR A 285 -25.26 15.48 6.62
N ASP A 286 -24.39 15.15 7.59
CA ASP A 286 -23.71 16.12 8.45
C ASP A 286 -22.57 16.82 7.71
N LYS A 287 -22.79 18.06 7.29
CA LYS A 287 -21.83 18.86 6.51
C LYS A 287 -20.66 19.41 7.35
N ASN A 288 -20.76 19.36 8.67
CA ASN A 288 -19.72 19.88 9.57
C ASN A 288 -18.68 18.82 9.94
N ILE A 289 -18.97 17.53 9.69
CA ILE A 289 -18.05 16.44 10.00
C ILE A 289 -16.85 16.45 9.06
N CYS A 290 -15.65 16.29 9.60
CA CYS A 290 -14.44 16.12 8.82
C CYS A 290 -14.33 14.67 8.35
N LEU A 291 -14.43 14.45 7.03
CA LEU A 291 -14.27 13.13 6.43
C LEU A 291 -12.80 12.76 6.34
N ILE A 292 -12.43 11.59 6.86
CA ILE A 292 -11.08 10.99 6.65
C ILE A 292 -11.20 9.82 5.70
N LEU A 293 -10.37 9.83 4.63
CA LEU A 293 -10.16 8.70 3.74
C LEU A 293 -8.72 8.23 3.83
N GLU A 294 -8.52 6.90 3.83
CA GLU A 294 -7.22 6.25 4.04
C GLU A 294 -6.76 5.44 2.81
N PRO A 295 -6.71 6.00 1.59
CA PRO A 295 -6.26 5.23 0.43
C PRO A 295 -4.78 4.85 0.57
N GLY A 296 -4.46 3.64 0.14
CA GLY A 296 -3.09 3.16 0.00
C GLY A 296 -2.90 2.59 -1.40
N ARG A 297 -3.51 1.42 -1.66
CA ARG A 297 -3.43 0.71 -2.94
C ARG A 297 -3.80 1.58 -4.14
N SER A 298 -4.90 2.28 -4.08
CA SER A 298 -5.39 3.12 -5.18
C SER A 298 -4.58 4.40 -5.43
N ILE A 299 -3.62 4.73 -4.55
CA ILE A 299 -2.65 5.82 -4.76
C ILE A 299 -1.39 5.31 -5.45
N ILE A 300 -0.84 4.16 -5.00
CA ILE A 300 0.51 3.76 -5.39
C ILE A 300 0.55 2.44 -6.18
N GLY A 301 -0.49 1.62 -6.12
CA GLY A 301 -0.46 0.24 -6.61
C GLY A 301 -0.10 0.13 -8.08
N ASP A 302 -0.75 0.91 -8.93
CA ASP A 302 -0.54 0.94 -10.39
C ASP A 302 0.58 1.90 -10.84
N ALA A 303 1.22 2.57 -9.88
CA ALA A 303 2.30 3.51 -10.16
C ALA A 303 3.68 2.85 -10.23
N ALA A 304 3.79 1.52 -10.15
CA ALA A 304 5.07 0.85 -10.23
C ALA A 304 5.01 -0.51 -10.93
N ILE A 305 6.16 -0.87 -11.51
CA ILE A 305 6.48 -2.19 -12.03
C ILE A 305 7.73 -2.73 -11.33
N LEU A 306 7.84 -4.08 -11.22
CA LEU A 306 9.11 -4.74 -10.97
C LEU A 306 9.74 -5.08 -12.33
N VAL A 307 10.93 -4.60 -12.57
CA VAL A 307 11.74 -5.01 -13.72
C VAL A 307 12.68 -6.12 -13.27
N THR A 308 12.59 -7.26 -13.91
CA THR A 308 13.40 -8.46 -13.62
C THR A 308 14.04 -8.97 -14.88
N LYS A 309 15.06 -9.81 -14.75
CA LYS A 309 15.82 -10.37 -15.84
C LYS A 309 15.56 -11.86 -15.95
N VAL A 310 15.38 -12.36 -17.17
CA VAL A 310 15.27 -13.79 -17.45
C VAL A 310 16.64 -14.46 -17.27
N ILE A 311 16.68 -15.48 -16.43
CA ILE A 311 17.85 -16.34 -16.23
C ILE A 311 17.86 -17.46 -17.26
N GLY A 312 16.67 -18.01 -17.57
CA GLY A 312 16.52 -19.05 -18.56
C GLY A 312 15.09 -19.56 -18.68
N VAL A 313 14.86 -20.39 -19.68
CA VAL A 313 13.61 -21.08 -19.94
C VAL A 313 13.81 -22.57 -19.83
N LYS A 314 12.90 -23.29 -19.17
CA LYS A 314 12.94 -24.73 -19.06
C LYS A 314 11.57 -25.37 -19.13
N GLY A 315 11.52 -26.65 -19.51
CA GLY A 315 10.31 -27.47 -19.45
C GLY A 315 10.46 -28.62 -18.44
N ASN A 316 9.35 -29.04 -17.85
CA ASN A 316 9.25 -30.23 -17.03
C ASN A 316 7.87 -30.88 -17.29
N GLY A 317 7.88 -31.99 -18.03
CA GLY A 317 6.64 -32.59 -18.54
C GLY A 317 5.91 -31.61 -19.47
N GLU A 318 4.65 -31.37 -19.22
CA GLU A 318 3.83 -30.44 -19.98
C GLU A 318 4.01 -28.98 -19.55
N LYS A 319 4.59 -28.71 -18.36
CA LYS A 319 4.79 -27.39 -17.83
C LYS A 319 6.04 -26.71 -18.38
N ARG A 320 5.94 -25.42 -18.65
CA ARG A 320 7.03 -24.55 -19.07
C ARG A 320 7.24 -23.46 -18.04
N PHE A 321 8.51 -23.14 -17.82
CA PHE A 321 8.92 -22.15 -16.82
C PHE A 321 9.83 -21.11 -17.44
N VAL A 322 9.56 -19.85 -17.13
CA VAL A 322 10.51 -18.75 -17.28
C VAL A 322 11.09 -18.48 -15.89
N VAL A 323 12.38 -18.71 -15.73
CA VAL A 323 13.10 -18.45 -14.47
C VAL A 323 13.69 -17.06 -14.52
N THR A 324 13.42 -16.25 -13.51
CA THR A 324 13.88 -14.85 -13.42
C THR A 324 14.74 -14.62 -12.19
N ASP A 325 15.45 -13.50 -12.12
CA ASP A 325 16.19 -13.07 -10.92
C ASP A 325 15.28 -12.39 -9.88
N GLY A 326 14.07 -11.93 -10.25
CA GLY A 326 13.02 -11.51 -9.34
C GLY A 326 12.21 -12.69 -8.79
N SER A 327 11.60 -12.52 -7.62
CA SER A 327 11.00 -13.62 -6.86
C SER A 327 9.86 -13.19 -5.94
N MET A 328 9.34 -14.14 -5.18
CA MET A 328 8.43 -13.87 -4.09
C MET A 328 9.02 -12.94 -3.01
N THR A 329 10.35 -12.81 -2.94
CA THR A 329 10.99 -11.88 -1.99
C THR A 329 10.74 -10.43 -2.33
N GLU A 330 10.47 -10.10 -3.58
CA GLU A 330 10.04 -8.78 -4.04
C GLU A 330 8.52 -8.69 -4.17
N VAL A 331 7.86 -9.71 -4.73
CA VAL A 331 6.41 -9.69 -5.00
C VAL A 331 5.76 -10.94 -4.39
N ILE A 332 5.50 -10.90 -3.08
CA ILE A 332 4.89 -12.03 -2.35
C ILE A 332 3.41 -12.26 -2.68
N ARG A 333 2.74 -11.26 -3.23
CA ARG A 333 1.29 -11.26 -3.40
C ARG A 333 0.72 -12.40 -4.25
N PRO A 334 1.35 -12.88 -5.33
CA PRO A 334 0.92 -14.08 -6.04
C PRO A 334 0.87 -15.31 -5.13
N SER A 335 1.92 -15.52 -4.33
CA SER A 335 2.03 -16.67 -3.42
C SER A 335 1.08 -16.58 -2.22
N LEU A 336 0.93 -15.37 -1.63
CA LEU A 336 0.17 -15.16 -0.39
C LEU A 336 -1.33 -15.01 -0.62
N TYR A 337 -1.74 -14.37 -1.72
CA TYR A 337 -3.13 -14.00 -1.99
C TYR A 337 -3.66 -14.55 -3.31
N SER A 338 -2.89 -15.38 -4.03
CA SER A 338 -3.19 -15.76 -5.41
C SER A 338 -3.45 -14.54 -6.32
N ALA A 339 -2.79 -13.41 -5.99
CA ALA A 339 -3.00 -12.15 -6.69
C ALA A 339 -2.47 -12.21 -8.12
N TYR A 340 -3.26 -11.71 -9.04
CA TYR A 340 -2.82 -11.53 -10.42
C TYR A 340 -1.95 -10.27 -10.55
N HIS A 341 -0.85 -10.39 -11.28
CA HIS A 341 -0.05 -9.30 -11.82
C HIS A 341 0.17 -9.56 -13.30
N HIS A 342 -0.01 -8.54 -14.13
CA HIS A 342 0.32 -8.64 -15.54
C HIS A 342 1.82 -8.73 -15.73
N ILE A 343 2.27 -9.61 -16.63
CA ILE A 343 3.70 -9.84 -16.92
C ILE A 343 3.89 -9.78 -18.42
N GLN A 344 4.89 -9.01 -18.86
CA GLN A 344 5.28 -8.94 -20.27
C GLN A 344 6.77 -8.66 -20.44
N LEU A 345 7.30 -8.89 -21.65
CA LEU A 345 8.64 -8.48 -22.03
C LEU A 345 8.76 -6.94 -22.04
N THR A 346 9.92 -6.42 -21.63
CA THR A 346 10.20 -4.98 -21.73
C THR A 346 10.50 -4.57 -23.18
N GLU A 347 10.88 -5.54 -24.01
CA GLU A 347 11.21 -5.36 -25.42
C GLU A 347 10.79 -6.60 -26.24
N PRO A 348 9.96 -6.46 -27.28
CA PRO A 348 9.49 -7.60 -28.09
C PRO A 348 10.60 -8.30 -28.88
N SER A 349 11.64 -7.56 -29.29
CA SER A 349 12.78 -8.11 -30.02
C SER A 349 13.63 -9.07 -29.18
N GLN A 350 13.40 -9.12 -27.86
CA GLN A 350 14.02 -10.07 -26.94
C GLN A 350 13.28 -11.42 -26.86
N ALA A 351 12.30 -11.65 -27.71
CA ALA A 351 11.69 -12.95 -27.84
C ALA A 351 12.56 -13.86 -28.74
N GLU A 352 12.95 -15.01 -28.22
CA GLU A 352 13.59 -16.05 -29.01
C GLU A 352 12.64 -16.65 -30.07
N ASP A 353 11.38 -16.83 -29.64
CA ASP A 353 10.25 -17.25 -30.48
C ASP A 353 9.06 -16.31 -30.20
N PRO A 354 8.58 -15.58 -31.21
CA PRO A 354 7.44 -14.66 -31.05
C PRO A 354 6.10 -15.38 -30.84
N THR A 355 6.05 -16.69 -31.00
CA THR A 355 4.86 -17.47 -30.73
C THR A 355 4.55 -17.45 -29.23
N GLU A 356 3.37 -16.97 -28.87
CA GLU A 356 2.91 -16.96 -27.49
C GLU A 356 2.70 -18.39 -26.97
N ARG A 357 3.20 -18.65 -25.77
CA ARG A 357 3.05 -19.93 -25.06
C ARG A 357 2.72 -19.67 -23.60
N VAL A 358 2.17 -20.68 -22.94
CA VAL A 358 1.82 -20.61 -21.52
C VAL A 358 3.05 -20.98 -20.68
N TYR A 359 3.39 -20.09 -19.73
CA TYR A 359 4.51 -20.25 -18.80
C TYR A 359 4.08 -19.97 -17.36
N ASP A 360 4.69 -20.68 -16.42
CA ASP A 360 4.81 -20.20 -15.03
C ASP A 360 6.08 -19.35 -14.95
N VAL A 361 5.94 -18.08 -14.54
CA VAL A 361 7.07 -17.18 -14.31
C VAL A 361 7.49 -17.31 -12.85
N VAL A 362 8.69 -17.84 -12.63
CA VAL A 362 9.19 -18.27 -11.31
C VAL A 362 10.50 -17.58 -10.96
N GLY A 363 10.76 -17.45 -9.67
CA GLY A 363 11.99 -16.88 -9.15
C GLY A 363 13.04 -17.94 -8.78
N PRO A 364 14.18 -17.52 -8.22
CA PRO A 364 15.30 -18.36 -7.84
C PRO A 364 15.28 -18.80 -6.37
N VAL A 365 14.21 -18.52 -5.62
CA VAL A 365 14.10 -18.89 -4.20
C VAL A 365 13.83 -20.40 -4.10
N CYS A 366 14.48 -21.06 -3.14
CA CYS A 366 14.30 -22.49 -2.90
C CYS A 366 12.99 -22.77 -2.13
N GLU A 367 11.85 -22.46 -2.77
CA GLU A 367 10.49 -22.57 -2.26
C GLU A 367 9.52 -22.84 -3.43
N CYS A 368 8.66 -23.85 -3.30
CA CYS A 368 7.68 -24.17 -4.35
C CYS A 368 6.65 -23.07 -4.58
N GLY A 369 6.46 -22.20 -3.58
CA GLY A 369 5.62 -21.00 -3.66
C GLY A 369 6.25 -19.82 -4.40
N ASP A 370 7.50 -19.94 -4.89
CA ASP A 370 8.19 -18.84 -5.56
C ASP A 370 7.77 -18.71 -7.02
N PHE A 371 6.73 -17.95 -7.25
CA PHE A 371 6.27 -17.56 -8.58
C PHE A 371 5.78 -16.11 -8.59
N LEU A 372 6.07 -15.43 -9.70
CA LEU A 372 5.54 -14.09 -9.99
C LEU A 372 4.19 -14.17 -10.72
N GLY A 373 3.95 -15.27 -11.43
CA GLY A 373 2.66 -15.56 -12.06
C GLY A 373 2.62 -16.95 -12.66
N LYS A 374 1.47 -17.60 -12.56
CA LYS A 374 1.18 -18.90 -13.16
C LYS A 374 0.33 -18.71 -14.40
N ASP A 375 0.53 -19.63 -15.38
CA ASP A 375 -0.26 -19.68 -16.62
C ASP A 375 -0.26 -18.34 -17.38
N ARG A 376 0.92 -17.74 -17.56
CA ARG A 376 1.11 -16.50 -18.31
C ARG A 376 1.36 -16.79 -19.78
N THR A 377 0.53 -16.20 -20.64
CA THR A 377 0.68 -16.28 -22.10
C THR A 377 1.62 -15.17 -22.56
N ILE A 378 2.86 -15.54 -22.88
CA ILE A 378 3.91 -14.62 -23.34
C ILE A 378 4.74 -15.27 -24.45
N PRO A 379 5.40 -14.47 -25.32
CA PRO A 379 6.41 -14.99 -26.24
C PRO A 379 7.55 -15.66 -25.47
N THR A 380 8.21 -16.66 -26.08
CA THR A 380 9.36 -17.32 -25.45
C THR A 380 10.52 -16.34 -25.33
N PRO A 381 10.94 -15.93 -24.11
CA PRO A 381 12.07 -15.02 -23.96
C PRO A 381 13.39 -15.75 -24.08
N HIS A 382 14.44 -15.06 -24.56
CA HIS A 382 15.81 -15.56 -24.44
C HIS A 382 16.44 -15.15 -23.10
N GLU A 383 17.56 -15.77 -22.74
CA GLU A 383 18.35 -15.43 -21.55
C GLU A 383 18.80 -13.97 -21.60
N GLY A 384 18.70 -13.28 -20.48
CA GLY A 384 19.06 -11.89 -20.34
C GLY A 384 17.96 -10.88 -20.66
N CYS A 385 16.82 -11.32 -21.22
CA CYS A 385 15.66 -10.43 -21.45
C CYS A 385 15.17 -9.75 -20.18
N GLY A 386 14.62 -8.55 -20.34
CA GLY A 386 13.85 -7.89 -19.31
C GLY A 386 12.37 -8.33 -19.31
N LEU A 387 11.85 -8.64 -18.13
CA LEU A 387 10.41 -8.80 -17.87
C LEU A 387 9.93 -7.72 -16.93
N ALA A 388 8.73 -7.20 -17.18
CA ALA A 388 8.03 -6.28 -16.29
C ALA A 388 6.84 -6.98 -15.63
N VAL A 389 6.80 -6.95 -14.29
CA VAL A 389 5.65 -7.34 -13.47
C VAL A 389 4.95 -6.07 -13.03
N PHE A 390 3.70 -5.91 -13.42
CA PHE A 390 2.97 -4.66 -13.25
C PHE A 390 2.22 -4.57 -11.91
N ASP A 391 1.81 -3.34 -11.56
CA ASP A 391 0.94 -3.03 -10.43
C ASP A 391 1.53 -3.45 -9.06
N VAL A 392 2.85 -3.30 -8.92
CA VAL A 392 3.61 -3.70 -7.73
C VAL A 392 3.89 -2.56 -6.75
N GLY A 393 3.32 -1.38 -6.98
CA GLY A 393 3.59 -0.20 -6.13
C GLY A 393 3.10 -0.33 -4.70
N ALA A 394 2.06 -1.14 -4.45
CA ALA A 394 1.48 -1.35 -3.14
C ALA A 394 1.69 -2.78 -2.64
N TYR A 395 2.11 -2.92 -1.37
CA TYR A 395 2.25 -4.21 -0.68
C TYR A 395 3.20 -5.19 -1.38
N CYS A 396 4.23 -4.67 -2.05
CA CYS A 396 5.34 -5.44 -2.59
C CYS A 396 6.63 -5.01 -1.89
N SER A 397 7.21 -3.85 -2.18
CA SER A 397 8.43 -3.40 -1.49
C SER A 397 8.28 -3.32 0.03
N SER A 398 7.08 -2.94 0.54
CA SER A 398 6.78 -2.93 1.97
C SER A 398 6.68 -4.32 2.62
N MET A 399 6.45 -5.36 1.84
CA MET A 399 6.39 -6.77 2.29
C MET A 399 7.60 -7.58 1.82
N ALA A 400 8.58 -6.96 1.17
CA ALA A 400 9.77 -7.62 0.70
C ALA A 400 10.59 -8.21 1.84
N SER A 401 11.24 -9.34 1.59
CA SER A 401 12.02 -10.08 2.57
C SER A 401 13.43 -10.42 2.09
N ASN A 402 14.27 -10.88 3.01
CA ASN A 402 15.60 -11.40 2.71
C ASN A 402 15.64 -12.95 2.72
N TYR A 403 14.51 -13.59 2.39
CA TYR A 403 14.47 -15.06 2.33
C TYR A 403 15.54 -15.60 1.37
N ASN A 404 16.19 -16.71 1.72
CA ASN A 404 17.39 -17.24 1.10
C ASN A 404 18.57 -16.24 1.00
N MET A 405 18.69 -15.29 1.94
CA MET A 405 19.72 -14.24 1.96
C MET A 405 19.75 -13.37 0.69
N ARG A 406 18.60 -13.20 0.03
CA ARG A 406 18.50 -12.29 -1.11
C ARG A 406 18.38 -10.85 -0.63
N ILE A 407 19.09 -9.96 -1.30
CA ILE A 407 19.05 -8.51 -0.99
C ILE A 407 17.75 -7.89 -1.48
N ARG A 408 17.21 -6.94 -0.74
CA ARG A 408 16.10 -6.12 -1.26
C ARG A 408 16.62 -5.21 -2.36
N PRO A 409 15.89 -5.11 -3.49
CA PRO A 409 16.36 -4.43 -4.68
C PRO A 409 16.33 -2.89 -4.56
N ALA A 410 16.93 -2.23 -5.56
CA ALA A 410 16.82 -0.79 -5.74
C ALA A 410 15.39 -0.36 -6.02
N GLU A 411 15.07 0.88 -5.62
CA GLU A 411 13.84 1.58 -6.02
C GLU A 411 14.22 2.82 -6.84
N VAL A 412 13.63 2.94 -8.02
CA VAL A 412 13.91 3.99 -9.01
C VAL A 412 12.63 4.77 -9.29
N LEU A 413 12.73 6.09 -9.35
CA LEU A 413 11.61 6.98 -9.64
C LEU A 413 11.88 7.73 -10.93
N VAL A 414 10.92 7.70 -11.86
CA VAL A 414 10.88 8.49 -13.09
C VAL A 414 10.04 9.74 -12.85
N ASP A 415 10.51 10.87 -13.35
CA ASP A 415 9.80 12.16 -13.42
C ASP A 415 10.03 12.75 -14.83
N GLY A 416 9.08 12.56 -15.71
CA GLY A 416 9.17 12.94 -17.12
C GLY A 416 10.26 12.16 -17.87
N ALA A 417 11.30 12.87 -18.32
CA ALA A 417 12.44 12.30 -19.05
C ALA A 417 13.66 12.06 -18.18
N THR A 418 13.53 12.15 -16.85
CA THR A 418 14.62 11.95 -15.90
C THR A 418 14.30 10.86 -14.90
N TRP A 419 15.32 10.24 -14.34
CA TRP A 419 15.16 9.26 -13.28
C TRP A 419 16.20 9.43 -12.17
N ARG A 420 15.86 8.92 -10.97
CA ARG A 420 16.78 8.86 -9.84
C ARG A 420 16.51 7.62 -8.99
N SER A 421 17.55 7.13 -8.33
CA SER A 421 17.38 6.13 -7.28
C SER A 421 16.77 6.80 -6.05
N ILE A 422 15.70 6.21 -5.52
CA ILE A 422 15.02 6.65 -4.29
C ILE A 422 15.24 5.67 -3.13
N ARG A 423 15.83 4.52 -3.42
CA ARG A 423 16.39 3.56 -2.46
C ARG A 423 17.48 2.79 -3.17
N ARG A 424 18.68 2.75 -2.59
CA ARG A 424 19.74 1.86 -3.08
C ARG A 424 19.36 0.40 -2.80
N PRO A 425 19.90 -0.57 -3.54
CA PRO A 425 19.79 -1.98 -3.16
C PRO A 425 20.48 -2.22 -1.81
N GLU A 426 20.06 -3.26 -1.10
CA GLU A 426 20.79 -3.73 0.08
C GLU A 426 22.12 -4.36 -0.33
N THR A 427 23.03 -4.38 0.62
CA THR A 427 24.29 -5.13 0.57
C THR A 427 24.23 -6.27 1.58
N LEU A 428 25.17 -7.19 1.51
CA LEU A 428 25.31 -8.22 2.55
C LEU A 428 25.53 -7.59 3.93
N ASP A 429 26.29 -6.50 4.00
CA ASP A 429 26.50 -5.75 5.24
C ASP A 429 25.21 -5.19 5.84
N ASP A 430 24.29 -4.70 5.00
CA ASP A 430 22.99 -4.23 5.48
C ASP A 430 22.19 -5.35 6.16
N MET A 431 22.29 -6.58 5.66
CA MET A 431 21.60 -7.75 6.22
C MET A 431 22.28 -8.27 7.48
N THR A 432 23.59 -8.20 7.54
CA THR A 432 24.40 -8.84 8.61
C THR A 432 24.83 -7.90 9.72
N ARG A 433 24.68 -6.59 9.57
CA ARG A 433 25.08 -5.56 10.56
C ARG A 433 24.52 -5.77 11.97
N CYS A 434 23.43 -6.54 12.12
CA CYS A 434 22.84 -6.85 13.42
C CYS A 434 23.36 -8.16 14.01
N TYR A 435 24.20 -8.91 13.30
CA TYR A 435 24.76 -10.16 13.80
C TYR A 435 25.92 -9.87 14.76
N THR A 436 25.94 -10.58 15.88
CA THR A 436 27.06 -10.53 16.83
C THR A 436 28.04 -11.64 16.51
N GLY A 437 29.37 -11.37 16.68
CA GLY A 437 30.42 -12.39 16.51
C GLY A 437 30.86 -12.62 15.06
N LEU A 438 30.48 -11.75 14.12
CA LEU A 438 31.10 -11.75 12.80
C LEU A 438 32.56 -11.33 12.93
N PRO A 439 33.52 -12.10 12.35
CA PRO A 439 34.90 -11.64 12.27
C PRO A 439 34.97 -10.31 11.49
N PRO A 440 35.89 -9.40 11.87
CA PRO A 440 36.20 -8.27 11.02
C PRO A 440 36.55 -8.76 9.61
N ASP A 441 36.05 -8.09 8.60
CA ASP A 441 36.31 -8.40 7.17
C ASP A 441 35.79 -9.74 6.66
N SER A 442 34.77 -10.34 7.31
CA SER A 442 34.20 -11.64 6.89
C SER A 442 33.68 -11.70 5.45
N PHE A 443 33.43 -10.55 4.82
CA PHE A 443 32.81 -10.45 3.49
C PHE A 443 33.60 -9.56 2.50
N THR A 444 34.83 -9.17 2.84
CA THR A 444 35.63 -8.25 2.01
C THR A 444 36.37 -8.92 0.86
N THR A 445 36.21 -10.21 0.66
CA THR A 445 36.92 -10.91 -0.42
C THR A 445 35.93 -11.65 -1.29
N HIS A 446 35.96 -11.33 -2.56
CA HIS A 446 35.33 -11.97 -3.74
C HIS A 446 34.23 -11.12 -4.42
N ASP A 447 34.57 -9.88 -4.78
CA ASP A 447 33.94 -9.22 -5.95
C ASP A 447 34.71 -9.57 -7.24
#